data_19655b0604dfaf7f79dc0d52485e740b
#
_entry.id   19655b0604dfaf7f79dc0d52485e740b
#
_cell.length_a   1.000
_cell.length_b   1.000
_cell.length_c   1.000
_cell.angle_alpha   90.00
_cell.angle_beta   90.00
_cell.angle_gamma   90.00
#
_symmetry.space_group_name_H-M   'P 1'
#
loop_
_entity.id
_entity.type
_entity.pdbx_description
1 polymer ?
#
loop_
_entity_poly.entity_id
_entity_poly.type
_entity_poly.pdbx_seq_one_letter_code
_entity_poly.pdbx_strand_id
1 'polypeptide(L)'
;MLFQGILYALLFLLCAVVLAKVRSPGVRQTALLAASYALYVTWGPWFAIVLLASTGMNFLVGEYLRRKPSPAILFVGIVLNLALLFSFKYLPEIAALLPLSPLHRFSHLALPLGISFWTFQAMSYLFDLYRGDDLNPSFVEFALYMVFFPVTISGPICRMPDMLPQFRSQEPTAWNDIGRGLTRIATGVFMVQLAKLLGQGILGGDGISRGFDRVTHWSGPDVWCLALGYGLQLFLDFAGYSHIAIGAAKALGFTVPENFARPFQSTNPSVFWTRWHMSLSFWIRDYVFLPLAMLRRELWWRNLALVIAMVLFGLWHKASLLFLLWGCYHGVLLVLHRQLQQAQRKFDWEPGAMWTPLSWIVTLALINLGWIFFRANSLPQARRMLSAVLAPASYPSHILSGSLYLLVTTLAAGYGIVLLIAEALDRYAVEPQGAEARSGPGFLGQLARWRWFWIPPLYALALIFLLIVTLTRGPSTAQFMYNKF
;
A
#
# COMPACT_ATOMS: atom_id res chain seq x y z
N MET A 1 -8.35 2.46 21.84
CA MET A 1 -8.04 1.33 20.94
C MET A 1 -8.97 0.13 21.12
N LEU A 2 -9.15 -0.43 22.33
CA LEU A 2 -10.07 -1.57 22.53
C LEU A 2 -11.52 -1.26 22.15
N PHE A 3 -12.06 -0.12 22.61
CA PHE A 3 -13.41 0.33 22.25
C PHE A 3 -13.61 0.45 20.74
N GLN A 4 -12.66 1.06 20.04
CA GLN A 4 -12.73 1.20 18.58
C GLN A 4 -12.70 -0.14 17.85
N GLY A 5 -11.89 -1.10 18.34
CA GLY A 5 -11.86 -2.47 17.80
C GLY A 5 -13.17 -3.22 17.99
N ILE A 6 -13.78 -3.12 19.19
CA ILE A 6 -15.08 -3.73 19.46
C ILE A 6 -16.17 -3.08 18.60
N LEU A 7 -16.21 -1.76 18.53
CA LEU A 7 -17.18 -1.04 17.71
C LEU A 7 -17.03 -1.40 16.22
N TYR A 8 -15.78 -1.50 15.72
CA TYR A 8 -15.51 -1.95 14.35
C TYR A 8 -16.11 -3.34 14.11
N ALA A 9 -15.86 -4.30 15.01
CA ALA A 9 -16.36 -5.66 14.88
C ALA A 9 -17.90 -5.71 14.92
N LEU A 10 -18.53 -4.95 15.82
CA LEU A 10 -20.00 -4.89 15.92
C LEU A 10 -20.66 -4.29 14.68
N LEU A 11 -20.13 -3.16 14.20
CA LEU A 11 -20.64 -2.50 12.99
C LEU A 11 -20.38 -3.33 11.74
N PHE A 12 -19.22 -4.00 11.68
CA PHE A 12 -18.92 -4.94 10.61
C PHE A 12 -19.92 -6.11 10.57
N LEU A 13 -20.22 -6.74 11.71
CA LEU A 13 -21.20 -7.81 11.82
C LEU A 13 -22.61 -7.33 11.46
N LEU A 14 -23.00 -6.14 11.94
CA LEU A 14 -24.29 -5.54 11.58
C LEU A 14 -24.40 -5.34 10.06
N CYS A 15 -23.39 -4.74 9.44
CA CYS A 15 -23.36 -4.57 7.98
C CYS A 15 -23.40 -5.91 7.25
N ALA A 16 -22.65 -6.90 7.71
CA ALA A 16 -22.67 -8.24 7.10
C ALA A 16 -24.07 -8.88 7.14
N VAL A 17 -24.77 -8.75 8.28
CA VAL A 17 -26.18 -9.23 8.40
C VAL A 17 -27.11 -8.45 7.47
N VAL A 18 -26.99 -7.13 7.40
CA VAL A 18 -27.82 -6.30 6.51
C VAL A 18 -27.56 -6.69 5.05
N LEU A 19 -26.30 -6.82 4.64
CA LEU A 19 -25.94 -7.18 3.26
C LEU A 19 -26.35 -8.61 2.88
N ALA A 20 -26.41 -9.52 3.86
CA ALA A 20 -26.87 -10.89 3.63
C ALA A 20 -28.42 -11.01 3.51
N LYS A 21 -29.17 -10.16 4.21
CA LYS A 21 -30.64 -10.29 4.31
C LYS A 21 -31.41 -9.23 3.53
N VAL A 22 -30.88 -8.02 3.37
CA VAL A 22 -31.59 -6.89 2.75
C VAL A 22 -31.19 -6.77 1.29
N ARG A 23 -32.17 -6.74 0.39
CA ARG A 23 -31.97 -6.60 -1.06
C ARG A 23 -32.11 -5.15 -1.56
N SER A 24 -32.72 -4.25 -0.77
CA SER A 24 -32.86 -2.84 -1.16
C SER A 24 -31.51 -2.14 -1.19
N PRO A 25 -31.03 -1.64 -2.34
CA PRO A 25 -29.73 -0.95 -2.42
C PRO A 25 -29.65 0.28 -1.51
N GLY A 26 -30.72 1.07 -1.43
CA GLY A 26 -30.79 2.25 -0.60
C GLY A 26 -30.58 1.95 0.90
N VAL A 27 -31.20 0.89 1.42
CA VAL A 27 -31.03 0.45 2.82
C VAL A 27 -29.61 -0.05 3.06
N ARG A 28 -29.05 -0.82 2.12
CA ARG A 28 -27.65 -1.33 2.19
C ARG A 28 -26.64 -0.17 2.20
N GLN A 29 -26.80 0.77 1.29
CA GLN A 29 -25.94 1.96 1.19
C GLN A 29 -26.02 2.82 2.45
N THR A 30 -27.24 3.07 2.96
CA THR A 30 -27.46 3.87 4.18
C THR A 30 -26.85 3.20 5.40
N ALA A 31 -27.00 1.88 5.55
CA ALA A 31 -26.39 1.13 6.66
C ALA A 31 -24.85 1.19 6.61
N LEU A 32 -24.25 0.97 5.43
CA LEU A 32 -22.80 1.08 5.25
C LEU A 32 -22.30 2.50 5.51
N LEU A 33 -23.02 3.51 5.02
CA LEU A 33 -22.68 4.92 5.23
C LEU A 33 -22.74 5.29 6.71
N ALA A 34 -23.81 4.91 7.41
CA ALA A 34 -23.98 5.16 8.83
C ALA A 34 -22.88 4.46 9.65
N ALA A 35 -22.56 3.19 9.36
CA ALA A 35 -21.48 2.47 10.02
C ALA A 35 -20.11 3.12 9.77
N SER A 36 -19.86 3.56 8.54
CA SER A 36 -18.61 4.22 8.15
C SER A 36 -18.40 5.54 8.91
N TYR A 37 -19.41 6.39 8.95
CA TYR A 37 -19.33 7.65 9.72
C TYR A 37 -19.30 7.40 11.23
N ALA A 38 -20.06 6.43 11.76
CA ALA A 38 -20.02 6.07 13.17
C ALA A 38 -18.61 5.66 13.62
N LEU A 39 -17.91 4.88 12.79
CA LEU A 39 -16.50 4.55 13.03
C LEU A 39 -15.60 5.77 12.90
N TYR A 40 -15.77 6.56 11.84
CA TYR A 40 -14.90 7.70 11.58
C TYR A 40 -14.97 8.77 12.65
N VAL A 41 -16.17 9.05 13.23
CA VAL A 41 -16.38 9.97 14.35
C VAL A 41 -15.60 9.54 15.61
N THR A 42 -15.31 8.25 15.82
CA THR A 42 -14.54 7.79 16.98
C THR A 42 -13.09 8.27 17.00
N TRP A 43 -12.54 8.65 15.84
CA TRP A 43 -11.20 9.26 15.75
C TRP A 43 -11.21 10.78 15.96
N GLY A 44 -12.38 11.41 15.84
CA GLY A 44 -12.60 12.82 16.10
C GLY A 44 -13.79 13.36 15.30
N PRO A 45 -14.80 13.93 15.97
CA PRO A 45 -15.98 14.49 15.28
C PRO A 45 -15.60 15.54 14.23
N TRP A 46 -14.55 16.34 14.51
CA TRP A 46 -14.04 17.34 13.59
C TRP A 46 -13.53 16.73 12.28
N PHE A 47 -12.87 15.58 12.34
CA PHE A 47 -12.40 14.88 11.13
C PHE A 47 -13.56 14.42 10.24
N ALA A 48 -14.66 13.98 10.85
CA ALA A 48 -15.87 13.62 10.11
C ALA A 48 -16.50 14.83 9.42
N ILE A 49 -16.48 16.00 10.05
CA ILE A 49 -16.95 17.26 9.45
C ILE A 49 -16.07 17.64 8.25
N VAL A 50 -14.75 17.57 8.37
CA VAL A 50 -13.81 17.86 7.27
C VAL A 50 -14.03 16.91 6.09
N LEU A 51 -14.20 15.61 6.37
CA LEU A 51 -14.49 14.62 5.32
C LEU A 51 -15.85 14.87 4.65
N LEU A 52 -16.89 15.20 5.44
CA LEU A 52 -18.22 15.51 4.91
C LEU A 52 -18.21 16.79 4.05
N ALA A 53 -17.49 17.83 4.50
CA ALA A 53 -17.31 19.07 3.74
C ALA A 53 -16.57 18.80 2.40
N SER A 54 -15.48 18.00 2.44
CA SER A 54 -14.78 17.56 1.22
C SER A 54 -15.70 16.75 0.31
N THR A 55 -16.52 15.86 0.87
CA THR A 55 -17.49 15.06 0.11
C THR A 55 -18.50 15.97 -0.60
N GLY A 56 -19.10 16.92 0.12
CA GLY A 56 -20.05 17.87 -0.48
C GLY A 56 -19.41 18.73 -1.57
N MET A 57 -18.22 19.26 -1.30
CA MET A 57 -17.45 20.04 -2.28
C MET A 57 -17.18 19.24 -3.57
N ASN A 58 -16.64 18.03 -3.44
CA ASN A 58 -16.30 17.21 -4.62
C ASN A 58 -17.54 16.73 -5.36
N PHE A 59 -18.63 16.43 -4.66
CA PHE A 59 -19.90 16.09 -5.29
C PHE A 59 -20.43 17.24 -6.13
N LEU A 60 -20.45 18.49 -5.60
CA LEU A 60 -20.90 19.67 -6.32
C LEU A 60 -20.02 19.95 -7.55
N VAL A 61 -18.68 19.93 -7.40
CA VAL A 61 -17.75 20.09 -8.53
C VAL A 61 -17.98 19.00 -9.58
N GLY A 62 -18.20 17.74 -9.14
CA GLY A 62 -18.52 16.63 -10.03
C GLY A 62 -19.82 16.86 -10.82
N GLU A 63 -20.87 17.34 -10.16
CA GLU A 63 -22.14 17.69 -10.83
C GLU A 63 -21.96 18.78 -11.89
N TYR A 64 -21.11 19.79 -11.63
CA TYR A 64 -20.78 20.82 -12.64
C TYR A 64 -19.99 20.21 -13.80
N LEU A 65 -18.98 19.39 -13.53
CA LEU A 65 -18.17 18.73 -14.57
C LEU A 65 -19.03 17.80 -15.44
N ARG A 66 -19.98 17.06 -14.85
CA ARG A 66 -20.88 16.17 -15.58
C ARG A 66 -21.77 16.96 -16.55
N ARG A 67 -22.28 18.12 -16.14
CA ARG A 67 -23.12 18.98 -17.00
C ARG A 67 -22.31 19.72 -18.06
N LYS A 68 -21.11 20.18 -17.72
CA LYS A 68 -20.23 20.97 -18.58
C LYS A 68 -18.78 20.62 -18.31
N PRO A 69 -18.20 19.62 -19.02
CA PRO A 69 -16.77 19.32 -18.92
C PRO A 69 -15.94 20.57 -19.22
N SER A 70 -15.17 21.03 -18.22
CA SER A 70 -14.36 22.23 -18.32
C SER A 70 -13.01 22.03 -17.63
N PRO A 71 -11.87 22.34 -18.31
CA PRO A 71 -10.56 22.27 -17.67
C PRO A 71 -10.43 23.23 -16.48
N ALA A 72 -11.11 24.38 -16.51
CA ALA A 72 -11.09 25.33 -15.41
C ALA A 72 -11.81 24.78 -14.17
N ILE A 73 -12.96 24.13 -14.33
CA ILE A 73 -13.70 23.51 -13.22
C ILE A 73 -12.88 22.35 -12.62
N LEU A 74 -12.28 21.50 -13.47
CA LEU A 74 -11.37 20.46 -13.03
C LEU A 74 -10.20 21.04 -12.25
N PHE A 75 -9.54 22.07 -12.77
CA PHE A 75 -8.41 22.74 -12.12
C PHE A 75 -8.80 23.26 -10.73
N VAL A 76 -9.93 23.94 -10.61
CA VAL A 76 -10.44 24.42 -9.31
C VAL A 76 -10.68 23.24 -8.35
N GLY A 77 -11.32 22.17 -8.81
CA GLY A 77 -11.54 20.97 -7.98
C GLY A 77 -10.23 20.34 -7.50
N ILE A 78 -9.23 20.24 -8.37
CA ILE A 78 -7.91 19.70 -7.99
C ILE A 78 -7.20 20.62 -7.01
N VAL A 79 -7.20 21.95 -7.25
CA VAL A 79 -6.57 22.91 -6.35
C VAL A 79 -7.21 22.88 -4.95
N LEU A 80 -8.54 22.80 -4.85
CA LEU A 80 -9.24 22.70 -3.58
C LEU A 80 -8.87 21.42 -2.81
N ASN A 81 -8.78 20.28 -3.49
CA ASN A 81 -8.34 19.03 -2.89
C ASN A 81 -6.88 19.08 -2.41
N LEU A 82 -5.98 19.63 -3.24
CA LEU A 82 -4.57 19.79 -2.89
C LEU A 82 -4.38 20.82 -1.77
N ALA A 83 -5.14 21.91 -1.75
CA ALA A 83 -5.11 22.91 -0.68
C ALA A 83 -5.56 22.29 0.65
N LEU A 84 -6.62 21.48 0.64
CA LEU A 84 -7.08 20.73 1.81
C LEU A 84 -6.01 19.76 2.32
N LEU A 85 -5.43 18.96 1.44
CA LEU A 85 -4.34 18.04 1.78
C LEU A 85 -3.12 18.80 2.33
N PHE A 86 -2.73 19.91 1.69
CA PHE A 86 -1.62 20.75 2.13
C PHE A 86 -1.86 21.32 3.53
N SER A 87 -3.06 21.80 3.81
CA SER A 87 -3.43 22.43 5.08
C SER A 87 -3.29 21.48 6.27
N PHE A 88 -3.57 20.20 6.09
CA PHE A 88 -3.49 19.22 7.19
C PHE A 88 -2.21 18.40 7.21
N LYS A 89 -1.57 18.18 6.07
CA LYS A 89 -0.38 17.32 6.00
C LYS A 89 0.93 18.09 6.06
N TYR A 90 1.04 19.22 5.37
CA TYR A 90 2.31 19.93 5.22
C TYR A 90 2.39 21.24 6.03
N LEU A 91 1.26 21.97 6.12
CA LEU A 91 1.23 23.24 6.84
C LEU A 91 1.63 23.09 8.32
N PRO A 92 1.23 22.06 9.08
CA PRO A 92 1.67 21.89 10.46
C PRO A 92 3.18 21.73 10.60
N GLU A 93 3.83 20.97 9.70
CA GLU A 93 5.29 20.78 9.71
C GLU A 93 6.01 22.12 9.40
N ILE A 94 5.53 22.86 8.39
CA ILE A 94 6.06 24.19 8.03
C ILE A 94 5.86 25.18 9.16
N ALA A 95 4.67 25.20 9.75
CA ALA A 95 4.32 26.10 10.85
C ALA A 95 5.21 25.85 12.11
N ALA A 96 5.54 24.59 12.37
CA ALA A 96 6.45 24.22 13.46
C ALA A 96 7.86 24.76 13.28
N LEU A 97 8.32 24.93 12.04
CA LEU A 97 9.64 25.50 11.72
C LEU A 97 9.69 27.05 11.85
N LEU A 98 8.53 27.71 12.02
CA LEU A 98 8.38 29.15 12.03
C LEU A 98 7.77 29.65 13.38
N PRO A 99 8.45 29.46 14.53
CA PRO A 99 7.86 29.69 15.86
C PRO A 99 7.44 31.14 16.11
N LEU A 100 8.05 32.12 15.44
CA LEU A 100 7.74 33.55 15.56
C LEU A 100 6.68 34.04 14.55
N SER A 101 6.23 33.17 13.66
CA SER A 101 5.22 33.51 12.64
C SER A 101 3.79 33.30 13.18
N PRO A 102 2.79 34.10 12.73
CA PRO A 102 1.38 33.83 12.96
C PRO A 102 0.94 32.43 12.48
N LEU A 103 1.69 31.81 11.57
CA LEU A 103 1.46 30.46 11.09
C LEU A 103 1.69 29.39 12.16
N HIS A 104 2.48 29.68 13.22
CA HIS A 104 2.77 28.71 14.29
C HIS A 104 1.51 28.16 14.97
N ARG A 105 0.41 28.91 15.00
CA ARG A 105 -0.89 28.43 15.48
C ARG A 105 -1.40 27.17 14.80
N PHE A 106 -0.95 26.89 13.57
CA PHE A 106 -1.35 25.72 12.80
C PHE A 106 -0.42 24.51 13.04
N SER A 107 0.66 24.64 13.81
CA SER A 107 1.62 23.54 14.08
C SER A 107 0.99 22.35 14.82
N HIS A 108 -0.15 22.56 15.50
CA HIS A 108 -0.86 21.53 16.28
C HIS A 108 -2.08 20.96 15.55
N LEU A 109 -2.30 21.28 14.26
CA LEU A 109 -3.40 20.70 13.51
C LEU A 109 -3.20 19.19 13.38
N ALA A 110 -4.15 18.43 13.92
CA ALA A 110 -4.14 16.98 13.79
C ALA A 110 -4.54 16.54 12.38
N LEU A 111 -3.82 15.57 11.85
CA LEU A 111 -4.06 15.03 10.52
C LEU A 111 -5.32 14.13 10.51
N PRO A 112 -6.38 14.44 9.73
CA PRO A 112 -7.52 13.56 9.57
C PRO A 112 -7.09 12.21 9.00
N LEU A 113 -7.55 11.11 9.60
CA LEU A 113 -7.21 9.78 9.15
C LEU A 113 -7.68 9.54 7.71
N GLY A 114 -6.80 8.97 6.91
CA GLY A 114 -7.09 8.66 5.51
C GLY A 114 -7.19 9.85 4.57
N ILE A 115 -6.87 11.10 5.02
CA ILE A 115 -7.00 12.31 4.19
C ILE A 115 -6.33 12.15 2.81
N SER A 116 -5.15 11.56 2.74
CA SER A 116 -4.45 11.33 1.48
C SER A 116 -5.23 10.39 0.55
N PHE A 117 -5.82 9.33 1.11
CA PHE A 117 -6.53 8.30 0.34
C PHE A 117 -7.84 8.83 -0.22
N TRP A 118 -8.71 9.41 0.61
CA TRP A 118 -9.97 9.94 0.13
C TRP A 118 -9.79 11.21 -0.75
N THR A 119 -8.70 11.99 -0.57
CA THR A 119 -8.34 13.06 -1.52
C THR A 119 -7.99 12.49 -2.90
N PHE A 120 -7.22 11.40 -2.97
CA PHE A 120 -6.94 10.74 -4.25
C PHE A 120 -8.19 10.13 -4.89
N GLN A 121 -9.09 9.55 -4.09
CA GLN A 121 -10.38 9.07 -4.59
C GLN A 121 -11.21 10.21 -5.18
N ALA A 122 -11.32 11.34 -4.48
CA ALA A 122 -12.04 12.51 -4.97
C ALA A 122 -11.44 13.06 -6.27
N MET A 123 -10.11 13.24 -6.32
CA MET A 123 -9.46 13.73 -7.52
C MET A 123 -9.63 12.78 -8.72
N SER A 124 -9.51 11.45 -8.52
CA SER A 124 -9.75 10.51 -9.60
C SER A 124 -11.17 10.60 -10.15
N TYR A 125 -12.18 10.73 -9.29
CA TYR A 125 -13.56 10.93 -9.71
C TYR A 125 -13.75 12.19 -10.57
N LEU A 126 -13.13 13.32 -10.21
CA LEU A 126 -13.19 14.54 -11.00
C LEU A 126 -12.50 14.40 -12.35
N PHE A 127 -11.33 13.72 -12.38
CA PHE A 127 -10.62 13.43 -13.64
C PHE A 127 -11.43 12.51 -14.56
N ASP A 128 -12.03 11.47 -14.01
CA ASP A 128 -12.79 10.46 -14.76
C ASP A 128 -14.02 11.13 -15.39
N LEU A 129 -14.76 11.98 -14.65
CA LEU A 129 -15.86 12.78 -15.19
C LEU A 129 -15.39 13.74 -16.31
N TYR A 130 -14.24 14.42 -16.11
CA TYR A 130 -13.71 15.32 -17.13
C TYR A 130 -13.29 14.58 -18.42
N ARG A 131 -12.85 13.31 -18.30
CA ARG A 131 -12.51 12.45 -19.45
C ARG A 131 -13.74 11.92 -20.18
N GLY A 132 -14.92 12.08 -19.62
CA GLY A 132 -16.18 11.67 -20.22
C GLY A 132 -16.72 10.33 -19.73
N ASP A 133 -16.22 9.83 -18.61
CA ASP A 133 -16.79 8.63 -18.00
C ASP A 133 -18.24 8.91 -17.56
N ASP A 134 -19.16 8.02 -17.91
CA ASP A 134 -20.58 8.14 -17.57
C ASP A 134 -20.83 7.73 -16.10
N LEU A 135 -20.43 8.61 -15.18
CA LEU A 135 -20.57 8.45 -13.76
C LEU A 135 -21.68 9.35 -13.22
N ASN A 136 -22.73 8.75 -12.69
CA ASN A 136 -23.87 9.46 -12.11
C ASN A 136 -24.22 8.90 -10.71
N PRO A 137 -23.35 9.07 -9.70
CA PRO A 137 -23.65 8.67 -8.34
C PRO A 137 -24.66 9.62 -7.71
N SER A 138 -25.58 9.10 -6.88
CA SER A 138 -26.32 9.89 -5.92
C SER A 138 -25.35 10.44 -4.84
N PHE A 139 -25.78 11.45 -4.08
CA PHE A 139 -24.99 11.97 -2.97
C PHE A 139 -24.62 10.87 -1.94
N VAL A 140 -25.56 9.96 -1.64
CA VAL A 140 -25.35 8.84 -0.72
C VAL A 140 -24.28 7.88 -1.24
N GLU A 141 -24.33 7.53 -2.53
CA GLU A 141 -23.35 6.65 -3.17
C GLU A 141 -21.95 7.30 -3.21
N PHE A 142 -21.89 8.60 -3.51
CA PHE A 142 -20.62 9.35 -3.48
C PHE A 142 -20.07 9.48 -2.06
N ALA A 143 -20.93 9.80 -1.08
CA ALA A 143 -20.51 9.88 0.33
C ALA A 143 -20.01 8.52 0.83
N LEU A 144 -20.69 7.43 0.48
CA LEU A 144 -20.24 6.07 0.80
C LEU A 144 -18.88 5.76 0.15
N TYR A 145 -18.68 6.11 -1.11
CA TYR A 145 -17.40 5.95 -1.78
C TYR A 145 -16.24 6.67 -1.04
N MET A 146 -16.49 7.89 -0.55
CA MET A 146 -15.49 8.68 0.16
C MET A 146 -15.13 8.12 1.53
N VAL A 147 -16.07 7.47 2.23
CA VAL A 147 -15.90 7.03 3.63
C VAL A 147 -15.98 5.52 3.82
N PHE A 148 -16.05 4.72 2.75
CA PHE A 148 -16.23 3.26 2.85
C PHE A 148 -15.25 2.62 3.85
N PHE A 149 -15.73 2.29 5.05
CA PHE A 149 -14.92 2.00 6.23
C PHE A 149 -13.88 0.88 6.08
N PRO A 150 -14.09 -0.17 5.24
CA PRO A 150 -13.04 -1.17 5.08
C PRO A 150 -11.73 -0.61 4.49
N VAL A 151 -11.79 0.45 3.67
CA VAL A 151 -10.63 0.97 2.93
C VAL A 151 -10.24 2.41 3.27
N THR A 152 -11.11 3.19 3.92
CA THR A 152 -10.95 4.65 4.09
C THR A 152 -9.64 5.07 4.77
N ILE A 153 -9.09 4.28 5.70
CA ILE A 153 -7.92 4.70 6.50
C ILE A 153 -6.62 4.47 5.74
N SER A 154 -6.40 3.25 5.26
CA SER A 154 -5.14 2.81 4.62
C SER A 154 -5.35 1.64 3.66
N GLY A 155 -6.58 1.42 3.24
CA GLY A 155 -6.91 0.42 2.23
C GLY A 155 -6.46 0.83 0.83
N PRO A 156 -6.66 -0.03 -0.17
CA PRO A 156 -6.41 0.33 -1.56
C PRO A 156 -7.23 1.55 -2.00
N ILE A 157 -6.64 2.40 -2.82
CA ILE A 157 -7.33 3.55 -3.43
C ILE A 157 -8.33 3.03 -4.46
N CYS A 158 -9.60 3.03 -4.09
CA CYS A 158 -10.70 2.62 -4.97
C CYS A 158 -11.01 3.69 -6.02
N ARG A 159 -11.63 3.28 -7.12
CA ARG A 159 -12.13 4.19 -8.15
C ARG A 159 -13.64 4.09 -8.25
N MET A 160 -14.30 5.21 -8.58
CA MET A 160 -15.75 5.28 -8.67
C MET A 160 -16.33 4.31 -9.70
N PRO A 161 -15.75 4.16 -10.92
CA PRO A 161 -16.23 3.19 -11.91
C PRO A 161 -16.32 1.75 -11.39
N ASP A 162 -15.38 1.36 -10.51
CA ASP A 162 -15.32 0.00 -9.95
C ASP A 162 -16.29 -0.19 -8.78
N MET A 163 -16.54 0.86 -7.99
CA MET A 163 -17.31 0.78 -6.75
C MET A 163 -18.80 1.03 -6.96
N LEU A 164 -19.19 1.96 -7.85
CA LEU A 164 -20.57 2.36 -8.06
C LEU A 164 -21.50 1.21 -8.45
N PRO A 165 -21.13 0.30 -9.38
CA PRO A 165 -21.97 -0.87 -9.71
C PRO A 165 -22.16 -1.80 -8.51
N GLN A 166 -21.14 -1.96 -7.66
CA GLN A 166 -21.19 -2.81 -6.48
C GLN A 166 -22.10 -2.22 -5.39
N PHE A 167 -22.12 -0.91 -5.21
CA PHE A 167 -23.05 -0.25 -4.28
C PHE A 167 -24.50 -0.40 -4.72
N ARG A 168 -24.76 -0.48 -6.02
CA ARG A 168 -26.10 -0.67 -6.61
C ARG A 168 -26.53 -2.14 -6.66
N SER A 169 -25.62 -3.07 -6.42
CA SER A 169 -25.94 -4.50 -6.45
C SER A 169 -26.97 -4.88 -5.40
N GLN A 170 -27.88 -5.75 -5.77
CA GLN A 170 -28.90 -6.35 -4.90
C GLN A 170 -28.51 -7.76 -4.46
N GLU A 171 -27.40 -8.28 -4.97
CA GLU A 171 -26.95 -9.63 -4.67
C GLU A 171 -26.53 -9.76 -3.21
N PRO A 172 -26.98 -10.80 -2.50
CA PRO A 172 -26.55 -11.08 -1.15
C PRO A 172 -25.07 -11.50 -1.14
N THR A 173 -24.38 -11.20 -0.06
CA THR A 173 -23.00 -11.66 0.12
C THR A 173 -22.94 -13.18 0.17
N ALA A 174 -22.15 -13.80 -0.70
CA ALA A 174 -21.98 -15.26 -0.74
C ALA A 174 -21.14 -15.76 0.44
N TRP A 175 -21.49 -16.93 1.01
CA TRP A 175 -20.72 -17.56 2.10
C TRP A 175 -19.25 -17.78 1.74
N ASN A 176 -18.96 -18.09 0.47
CA ASN A 176 -17.61 -18.25 -0.02
C ASN A 176 -16.81 -16.93 0.06
N ASP A 177 -17.44 -15.79 -0.17
CA ASP A 177 -16.82 -14.48 -0.07
C ASP A 177 -16.52 -14.11 1.40
N ILE A 178 -17.40 -14.47 2.31
CA ILE A 178 -17.18 -14.34 3.75
C ILE A 178 -15.95 -15.17 4.16
N GLY A 179 -15.91 -16.46 3.79
CA GLY A 179 -14.78 -17.34 4.11
C GLY A 179 -13.44 -16.84 3.55
N ARG A 180 -13.44 -16.42 2.27
CA ARG A 180 -12.25 -15.82 1.63
C ARG A 180 -11.82 -14.51 2.32
N GLY A 181 -12.78 -13.67 2.68
CA GLY A 181 -12.55 -12.43 3.38
C GLY A 181 -11.90 -12.65 4.74
N LEU A 182 -12.45 -13.55 5.56
CA LEU A 182 -11.92 -13.90 6.89
C LEU A 182 -10.50 -14.50 6.81
N THR A 183 -10.26 -15.41 5.86
CA THR A 183 -8.92 -15.97 5.63
C THR A 183 -7.91 -14.85 5.30
N ARG A 184 -8.34 -13.91 4.49
CA ARG A 184 -7.50 -12.79 4.09
C ARG A 184 -7.21 -11.83 5.26
N ILE A 185 -8.20 -11.57 6.13
CA ILE A 185 -8.00 -10.81 7.36
C ILE A 185 -6.98 -11.52 8.26
N ALA A 186 -7.12 -12.83 8.47
CA ALA A 186 -6.18 -13.62 9.27
C ALA A 186 -4.75 -13.55 8.71
N THR A 187 -4.59 -13.69 7.39
CA THR A 187 -3.30 -13.50 6.70
C THR A 187 -2.71 -12.12 6.98
N GLY A 188 -3.52 -11.08 6.86
CA GLY A 188 -3.08 -9.70 7.08
C GLY A 188 -2.63 -9.46 8.52
N VAL A 189 -3.39 -9.95 9.52
CA VAL A 189 -3.02 -9.87 10.93
C VAL A 189 -1.68 -10.57 11.19
N PHE A 190 -1.48 -11.77 10.62
CA PHE A 190 -0.23 -12.50 10.72
C PHE A 190 0.95 -11.71 10.15
N MET A 191 0.81 -11.13 8.94
CA MET A 191 1.85 -10.32 8.31
C MET A 191 2.22 -9.10 9.17
N VAL A 192 1.23 -8.38 9.72
CA VAL A 192 1.48 -7.24 10.62
C VAL A 192 2.25 -7.65 11.86
N GLN A 193 1.99 -8.82 12.44
CA GLN A 193 2.76 -9.30 13.60
C GLN A 193 4.22 -9.63 13.22
N LEU A 194 4.45 -10.24 12.05
CA LEU A 194 5.81 -10.45 11.53
C LEU A 194 6.56 -9.13 11.30
N ALA A 195 5.87 -8.11 10.77
CA ALA A 195 6.46 -6.78 10.61
C ALA A 195 6.90 -6.16 11.95
N LYS A 196 6.06 -6.30 12.99
CA LYS A 196 6.40 -5.85 14.34
C LYS A 196 7.60 -6.62 14.91
N LEU A 197 7.65 -7.93 14.68
CA LEU A 197 8.77 -8.77 15.09
C LEU A 197 10.10 -8.31 14.45
N LEU A 198 10.10 -8.02 13.15
CA LEU A 198 11.27 -7.46 12.45
C LEU A 198 11.69 -6.10 13.02
N GLY A 199 10.72 -5.22 13.27
CA GLY A 199 11.02 -3.88 13.79
C GLY A 199 11.61 -3.86 15.18
N GLN A 200 11.17 -4.76 16.04
CA GLN A 200 11.53 -4.81 17.49
C GLN A 200 12.61 -5.83 17.81
N GLY A 201 12.86 -6.81 16.95
CA GLY A 201 13.76 -7.94 17.21
C GLY A 201 13.11 -9.05 18.05
N ILE A 202 13.84 -10.14 18.33
CA ILE A 202 13.39 -11.29 19.13
C ILE A 202 13.72 -11.05 20.62
N LEU A 203 12.77 -11.26 21.52
CA LEU A 203 12.94 -11.24 22.99
C LEU A 203 13.71 -10.03 23.54
N GLY A 204 13.42 -8.82 23.02
CA GLY A 204 14.10 -7.59 23.45
C GLY A 204 15.48 -7.39 22.83
N GLY A 205 15.85 -8.23 21.86
CA GLY A 205 17.07 -8.08 21.06
C GLY A 205 17.01 -6.92 20.07
N ASP A 206 18.03 -6.83 19.22
CA ASP A 206 18.10 -5.80 18.20
C ASP A 206 17.06 -6.09 17.10
N GLY A 207 16.29 -5.06 16.73
CA GLY A 207 15.40 -5.04 15.57
C GLY A 207 15.83 -3.99 14.56
N ILE A 208 15.17 -3.97 13.40
CA ILE A 208 15.44 -3.03 12.32
C ILE A 208 15.36 -1.57 12.81
N SER A 209 14.36 -1.23 13.65
CA SER A 209 14.22 0.12 14.19
C SER A 209 15.45 0.55 14.99
N ARG A 210 15.97 -0.34 15.86
CA ARG A 210 17.18 -0.02 16.65
C ARG A 210 18.42 0.14 15.78
N GLY A 211 18.55 -0.69 14.73
CA GLY A 211 19.66 -0.61 13.79
C GLY A 211 19.73 0.72 13.04
N PHE A 212 18.57 1.33 12.72
CA PHE A 212 18.51 2.66 12.14
C PHE A 212 18.62 3.80 13.16
N ASP A 213 18.04 3.65 14.36
CA ASP A 213 17.83 4.77 15.30
C ASP A 213 18.98 4.94 16.29
N ARG A 214 19.70 3.86 16.63
CA ARG A 214 20.72 3.86 17.69
C ARG A 214 22.15 3.57 17.21
N VAL A 215 22.30 2.92 16.08
CA VAL A 215 23.63 2.64 15.50
C VAL A 215 24.11 3.88 14.75
N THR A 216 25.36 4.27 14.96
CA THR A 216 25.96 5.47 14.36
C THR A 216 26.98 5.14 13.27
N HIS A 217 27.49 3.91 13.28
CA HIS A 217 28.43 3.37 12.29
C HIS A 217 27.87 2.05 11.78
N TRP A 218 28.05 1.79 10.49
CA TRP A 218 27.56 0.58 9.83
C TRP A 218 28.64 -0.01 8.95
N SER A 219 28.73 -1.32 8.92
CA SER A 219 29.48 -2.05 7.91
C SER A 219 28.62 -2.27 6.64
N GLY A 220 29.22 -2.70 5.54
CA GLY A 220 28.49 -3.07 4.33
C GLY A 220 27.42 -4.13 4.60
N PRO A 221 27.76 -5.27 5.25
CA PRO A 221 26.77 -6.29 5.65
C PRO A 221 25.63 -5.76 6.52
N ASP A 222 25.93 -4.87 7.50
CA ASP A 222 24.90 -4.25 8.35
C ASP A 222 23.88 -3.47 7.53
N VAL A 223 24.35 -2.67 6.57
CA VAL A 223 23.46 -1.88 5.71
C VAL A 223 22.60 -2.76 4.83
N TRP A 224 23.15 -3.83 4.26
CA TRP A 224 22.34 -4.78 3.47
C TRP A 224 21.31 -5.48 4.33
N CYS A 225 21.66 -5.92 5.54
CA CYS A 225 20.73 -6.52 6.48
C CYS A 225 19.59 -5.56 6.84
N LEU A 226 19.92 -4.29 7.14
CA LEU A 226 18.92 -3.27 7.48
C LEU A 226 18.04 -2.90 6.29
N ALA A 227 18.62 -2.73 5.09
CA ALA A 227 17.88 -2.36 3.90
C ALA A 227 16.89 -3.48 3.48
N LEU A 228 17.35 -4.73 3.42
CA LEU A 228 16.51 -5.89 3.13
C LEU A 228 15.44 -6.10 4.22
N GLY A 229 15.86 -6.05 5.48
CA GLY A 229 14.96 -6.23 6.63
C GLY A 229 13.90 -5.14 6.69
N TYR A 230 14.25 -3.87 6.39
CA TYR A 230 13.29 -2.77 6.35
C TYR A 230 12.33 -2.91 5.17
N GLY A 231 12.82 -3.26 3.97
CA GLY A 231 11.98 -3.52 2.81
C GLY A 231 10.94 -4.63 3.08
N LEU A 232 11.40 -5.72 3.72
CA LEU A 232 10.51 -6.81 4.15
C LEU A 232 9.53 -6.37 5.25
N GLN A 233 10.00 -5.61 6.24
CA GLN A 233 9.16 -5.06 7.31
C GLN A 233 8.06 -4.15 6.74
N LEU A 234 8.42 -3.22 5.87
CA LEU A 234 7.47 -2.30 5.22
C LEU A 234 6.44 -3.07 4.37
N PHE A 235 6.91 -4.08 3.64
CA PHE A 235 6.02 -4.95 2.87
C PHE A 235 5.04 -5.70 3.76
N LEU A 236 5.52 -6.39 4.80
CA LEU A 236 4.67 -7.18 5.69
C LEU A 236 3.67 -6.32 6.44
N ASP A 237 4.06 -5.12 6.89
CA ASP A 237 3.18 -4.18 7.56
C ASP A 237 2.08 -3.68 6.61
N PHE A 238 2.46 -3.13 5.46
CA PHE A 238 1.51 -2.51 4.56
C PHE A 238 0.68 -3.52 3.75
N ALA A 239 1.28 -4.61 3.26
CA ALA A 239 0.52 -5.69 2.64
C ALA A 239 -0.42 -6.36 3.65
N GLY A 240 0.00 -6.50 4.91
CA GLY A 240 -0.83 -7.01 5.99
C GLY A 240 -2.09 -6.15 6.18
N TYR A 241 -1.95 -4.84 6.31
CA TYR A 241 -3.12 -3.93 6.39
C TYR A 241 -3.96 -3.96 5.12
N SER A 242 -3.35 -4.04 3.94
CA SER A 242 -4.08 -4.18 2.67
C SER A 242 -4.90 -5.47 2.65
N HIS A 243 -4.34 -6.59 3.13
CA HIS A 243 -5.06 -7.85 3.28
C HIS A 243 -6.24 -7.75 4.24
N ILE A 244 -6.09 -7.04 5.37
CA ILE A 244 -7.20 -6.81 6.31
C ILE A 244 -8.30 -5.99 5.64
N ALA A 245 -7.95 -4.88 4.97
CA ALA A 245 -8.92 -4.00 4.30
C ALA A 245 -9.66 -4.72 3.15
N ILE A 246 -8.91 -5.40 2.27
CA ILE A 246 -9.48 -6.16 1.14
C ILE A 246 -10.32 -7.34 1.66
N GLY A 247 -9.84 -8.01 2.71
CA GLY A 247 -10.57 -9.10 3.35
C GLY A 247 -11.87 -8.65 3.99
N ALA A 248 -11.88 -7.50 4.66
CA ALA A 248 -13.09 -6.90 5.23
C ALA A 248 -14.09 -6.50 4.13
N ALA A 249 -13.63 -5.83 3.07
CA ALA A 249 -14.47 -5.52 1.92
C ALA A 249 -15.05 -6.79 1.29
N LYS A 250 -14.23 -7.84 1.09
CA LYS A 250 -14.65 -9.11 0.49
C LYS A 250 -15.68 -9.85 1.35
N ALA A 251 -15.49 -9.87 2.67
CA ALA A 251 -16.45 -10.48 3.59
C ALA A 251 -17.79 -9.72 3.64
N LEU A 252 -17.84 -8.48 3.19
CA LEU A 252 -19.05 -7.69 2.97
C LEU A 252 -19.59 -7.83 1.52
N GLY A 253 -18.96 -8.63 0.65
CA GLY A 253 -19.36 -8.84 -0.74
C GLY A 253 -18.79 -7.84 -1.74
N PHE A 254 -17.85 -6.98 -1.31
CA PHE A 254 -17.22 -5.99 -2.19
C PHE A 254 -15.85 -6.46 -2.67
N THR A 255 -15.53 -6.16 -3.92
CA THR A 255 -14.21 -6.38 -4.52
C THR A 255 -13.52 -5.05 -4.67
N VAL A 256 -12.36 -4.90 -4.02
CA VAL A 256 -11.53 -3.69 -4.06
C VAL A 256 -10.16 -4.03 -4.66
N PRO A 257 -9.40 -3.03 -5.19
CA PRO A 257 -8.13 -3.28 -5.85
C PRO A 257 -7.09 -3.96 -4.96
N GLU A 258 -6.15 -4.67 -5.58
CA GLU A 258 -4.98 -5.21 -4.90
C GLU A 258 -3.91 -4.12 -4.76
N ASN A 259 -3.16 -4.16 -3.63
CA ASN A 259 -2.00 -3.30 -3.43
C ASN A 259 -0.67 -3.99 -3.71
N PHE A 260 -0.61 -5.30 -3.59
CA PHE A 260 0.63 -6.05 -3.76
C PHE A 260 0.43 -7.35 -4.55
N ALA A 261 1.33 -7.60 -5.51
CA ALA A 261 1.34 -8.80 -6.35
C ALA A 261 2.75 -9.39 -6.43
N ARG A 262 3.24 -10.02 -5.31
CA ARG A 262 4.56 -10.66 -5.24
C ARG A 262 5.71 -9.71 -5.69
N PRO A 263 5.86 -8.50 -5.10
CA PRO A 263 6.77 -7.47 -5.61
C PRO A 263 8.23 -7.88 -5.62
N PHE A 264 8.67 -8.73 -4.67
CA PHE A 264 10.07 -9.18 -4.60
C PHE A 264 10.44 -10.26 -5.64
N GLN A 265 9.50 -10.72 -6.47
CA GLN A 265 9.79 -11.53 -7.66
C GLN A 265 10.06 -10.68 -8.91
N SER A 266 10.12 -9.37 -8.79
CA SER A 266 10.32 -8.46 -9.92
C SER A 266 11.75 -8.54 -10.45
N THR A 267 11.90 -8.71 -11.76
CA THR A 267 13.17 -8.78 -12.46
C THR A 267 13.65 -7.44 -13.03
N ASN A 268 12.88 -6.39 -12.83
CA ASN A 268 13.25 -5.02 -13.20
C ASN A 268 12.41 -3.99 -12.43
N PRO A 269 12.88 -2.72 -12.34
CA PRO A 269 12.21 -1.67 -11.60
C PRO A 269 10.78 -1.35 -12.10
N SER A 270 10.50 -1.47 -13.39
CA SER A 270 9.16 -1.22 -13.93
C SER A 270 8.16 -2.26 -13.45
N VAL A 271 8.54 -3.56 -13.49
CA VAL A 271 7.71 -4.65 -12.96
C VAL A 271 7.52 -4.50 -11.45
N PHE A 272 8.54 -4.04 -10.70
CA PHE A 272 8.40 -3.79 -9.27
C PHE A 272 7.26 -2.79 -8.99
N TRP A 273 7.22 -1.65 -9.67
CA TRP A 273 6.19 -0.64 -9.47
C TRP A 273 4.80 -1.02 -9.98
N THR A 274 4.67 -2.05 -10.82
CA THR A 274 3.37 -2.64 -11.17
C THR A 274 2.89 -3.67 -10.15
N ARG A 275 3.72 -4.02 -9.16
CA ARG A 275 3.46 -5.04 -8.13
C ARG A 275 3.53 -4.49 -6.69
N TRP A 276 4.03 -3.29 -6.50
CA TRP A 276 4.17 -2.59 -5.23
C TRP A 276 3.20 -1.42 -5.15
N HIS A 277 2.39 -1.37 -4.07
CA HIS A 277 1.38 -0.32 -3.84
C HIS A 277 0.59 0.01 -5.11
N MET A 278 0.03 -1.02 -5.73
CA MET A 278 -0.52 -0.99 -7.08
C MET A 278 -1.61 0.08 -7.25
N SER A 279 -2.50 0.23 -6.26
CA SER A 279 -3.58 1.21 -6.34
C SER A 279 -3.05 2.65 -6.45
N LEU A 280 -1.98 2.98 -5.72
CA LEU A 280 -1.32 4.29 -5.81
C LEU A 280 -0.41 4.40 -7.03
N SER A 281 0.37 3.36 -7.35
CA SER A 281 1.25 3.36 -8.52
C SER A 281 0.46 3.57 -9.81
N PHE A 282 -0.69 2.93 -9.94
CA PHE A 282 -1.59 3.12 -11.08
C PHE A 282 -2.29 4.49 -11.03
N TRP A 283 -2.62 4.99 -9.82
CA TRP A 283 -3.16 6.34 -9.68
C TRP A 283 -2.16 7.39 -10.18
N ILE A 284 -0.89 7.32 -9.74
CA ILE A 284 0.19 8.22 -10.20
C ILE A 284 0.41 8.09 -11.71
N ARG A 285 0.39 6.86 -12.25
CA ARG A 285 0.50 6.64 -13.69
C ARG A 285 -0.61 7.35 -14.46
N ASP A 286 -1.87 7.17 -14.05
CA ASP A 286 -3.04 7.56 -14.84
C ASP A 286 -3.38 9.04 -14.69
N TYR A 287 -3.14 9.64 -13.52
CA TYR A 287 -3.55 11.03 -13.23
C TYR A 287 -2.38 12.02 -13.14
N VAL A 288 -1.13 11.54 -13.06
CA VAL A 288 0.05 12.41 -13.05
C VAL A 288 0.94 12.14 -14.25
N PHE A 289 1.48 10.92 -14.38
CA PHE A 289 2.48 10.62 -15.39
C PHE A 289 1.91 10.72 -16.82
N LEU A 290 0.80 10.04 -17.12
CA LEU A 290 0.24 10.04 -18.48
C LEU A 290 -0.19 11.44 -18.94
N PRO A 291 -0.92 12.25 -18.15
CA PRO A 291 -1.23 13.62 -18.55
C PRO A 291 0.02 14.46 -18.83
N LEU A 292 1.04 14.38 -17.96
CA LEU A 292 2.30 15.10 -18.19
C LEU A 292 3.04 14.60 -19.44
N ALA A 293 3.12 13.28 -19.63
CA ALA A 293 3.83 12.67 -20.76
C ALA A 293 3.17 12.98 -22.11
N MET A 294 1.85 13.26 -22.12
CA MET A 294 1.10 13.63 -23.33
C MET A 294 1.29 15.09 -23.76
N LEU A 295 1.81 15.97 -22.89
CA LEU A 295 2.02 17.38 -23.23
C LEU A 295 3.03 17.56 -24.36
N ARG A 296 4.00 16.64 -24.49
CA ARG A 296 5.00 16.66 -25.56
C ARG A 296 5.33 15.24 -26.01
N ARG A 297 5.66 15.11 -27.30
CA ARG A 297 5.95 13.79 -27.91
C ARG A 297 7.39 13.34 -27.72
N GLU A 298 8.30 14.24 -27.39
CA GLU A 298 9.75 14.00 -27.29
C GLU A 298 10.08 13.03 -26.16
N LEU A 299 11.06 12.16 -26.40
CA LEU A 299 11.46 11.11 -25.48
C LEU A 299 12.02 11.69 -24.15
N TRP A 300 12.83 12.77 -24.25
CA TRP A 300 13.39 13.43 -23.08
C TRP A 300 12.28 13.94 -22.15
N TRP A 301 11.20 14.52 -22.73
CA TRP A 301 10.07 15.01 -21.94
C TRP A 301 9.34 13.88 -21.22
N ARG A 302 9.09 12.75 -21.91
CA ARG A 302 8.46 11.57 -21.29
C ARG A 302 9.32 10.99 -20.16
N ASN A 303 10.63 11.02 -20.29
CA ASN A 303 11.56 10.61 -19.24
C ASN A 303 11.52 11.59 -18.06
N LEU A 304 11.50 12.90 -18.32
CA LEU A 304 11.36 13.93 -17.29
C LEU A 304 10.01 13.81 -16.58
N ALA A 305 8.90 13.60 -17.30
CA ALA A 305 7.58 13.38 -16.72
C ALA A 305 7.56 12.16 -15.77
N LEU A 306 8.29 11.10 -16.10
CA LEU A 306 8.43 9.92 -15.24
C LEU A 306 9.18 10.26 -13.95
N VAL A 307 10.28 11.01 -14.05
CA VAL A 307 11.03 11.47 -12.86
C VAL A 307 10.17 12.39 -12.00
N ILE A 308 9.47 13.36 -12.61
CA ILE A 308 8.55 14.26 -11.89
C ILE A 308 7.47 13.46 -11.16
N ALA A 309 6.85 12.48 -11.80
CA ALA A 309 5.82 11.64 -11.18
C ALA A 309 6.36 10.90 -9.96
N MET A 310 7.57 10.34 -10.04
CA MET A 310 8.23 9.65 -8.91
C MET A 310 8.66 10.62 -7.81
N VAL A 311 9.10 11.82 -8.14
CA VAL A 311 9.41 12.88 -7.16
C VAL A 311 8.15 13.31 -6.41
N LEU A 312 7.04 13.54 -7.12
CA LEU A 312 5.75 13.87 -6.49
C LEU A 312 5.25 12.73 -5.61
N PHE A 313 5.46 11.48 -6.02
CA PHE A 313 5.18 10.30 -5.21
C PHE A 313 5.99 10.31 -3.90
N GLY A 314 7.30 10.59 -3.96
CA GLY A 314 8.16 10.71 -2.79
C GLY A 314 7.72 11.85 -1.85
N LEU A 315 7.53 13.05 -2.39
CA LEU A 315 7.10 14.23 -1.63
C LEU A 315 5.70 14.06 -1.02
N TRP A 316 4.83 13.28 -1.64
CA TRP A 316 3.53 12.95 -1.06
C TRP A 316 3.68 12.13 0.24
N HIS A 317 4.64 11.22 0.34
CA HIS A 317 4.92 10.52 1.59
C HIS A 317 5.33 11.52 2.68
N LYS A 318 6.34 12.34 2.43
CA LYS A 318 6.80 13.38 3.34
C LYS A 318 7.51 14.49 2.56
N ALA A 319 7.23 15.75 2.88
CA ALA A 319 7.91 16.90 2.29
C ALA A 319 9.31 17.06 2.87
N SER A 320 10.24 16.20 2.50
CA SER A 320 11.62 16.27 2.96
C SER A 320 12.62 15.95 1.85
N LEU A 321 13.88 16.40 2.02
CA LEU A 321 14.95 16.16 1.07
C LEU A 321 15.21 14.65 0.85
N LEU A 322 15.08 13.84 1.89
CA LEU A 322 15.25 12.38 1.77
C LEU A 322 14.21 11.75 0.85
N PHE A 323 12.94 12.16 0.96
CA PHE A 323 11.88 11.65 0.12
C PHE A 323 11.92 12.22 -1.31
N LEU A 324 12.40 13.45 -1.48
CA LEU A 324 12.72 13.99 -2.81
C LEU A 324 13.80 13.15 -3.49
N LEU A 325 14.90 12.86 -2.78
CA LEU A 325 16.00 12.01 -3.28
C LEU A 325 15.52 10.58 -3.56
N TRP A 326 14.66 10.02 -2.72
CA TRP A 326 14.03 8.72 -2.95
C TRP A 326 13.21 8.70 -4.27
N GLY A 327 12.40 9.73 -4.49
CA GLY A 327 11.63 9.88 -5.73
C GLY A 327 12.53 10.04 -6.96
N CYS A 328 13.56 10.90 -6.88
CA CYS A 328 14.57 11.06 -7.93
C CYS A 328 15.28 9.74 -8.24
N TYR A 329 15.71 9.00 -7.21
CA TYR A 329 16.39 7.72 -7.33
C TYR A 329 15.56 6.72 -8.12
N HIS A 330 14.32 6.50 -7.71
CA HIS A 330 13.42 5.57 -8.40
C HIS A 330 13.02 6.05 -9.79
N GLY A 331 12.82 7.36 -9.97
CA GLY A 331 12.57 7.96 -11.29
C GLY A 331 13.72 7.70 -12.27
N VAL A 332 14.96 7.91 -11.81
CA VAL A 332 16.17 7.63 -12.61
C VAL A 332 16.30 6.14 -12.93
N LEU A 333 16.07 5.25 -11.95
CA LEU A 333 16.09 3.81 -12.20
C LEU A 333 15.10 3.38 -13.30
N LEU A 334 13.90 3.93 -13.29
CA LEU A 334 12.89 3.67 -14.32
C LEU A 334 13.32 4.18 -15.70
N VAL A 335 13.92 5.37 -15.77
CA VAL A 335 14.46 5.94 -17.02
C VAL A 335 15.61 5.09 -17.55
N LEU A 336 16.56 4.70 -16.69
CA LEU A 336 17.69 3.84 -17.08
C LEU A 336 17.20 2.48 -17.60
N HIS A 337 16.25 1.86 -16.90
CA HIS A 337 15.65 0.60 -17.37
C HIS A 337 14.97 0.76 -18.74
N ARG A 338 14.23 1.86 -18.95
CA ARG A 338 13.61 2.16 -20.24
C ARG A 338 14.64 2.33 -21.36
N GLN A 339 15.75 3.02 -21.08
CA GLN A 339 16.83 3.17 -22.05
C GLN A 339 17.50 1.82 -22.36
N LEU A 340 17.71 0.97 -21.34
CA LEU A 340 18.20 -0.40 -21.54
C LEU A 340 17.27 -1.21 -22.46
N GLN A 341 15.97 -1.17 -22.24
CA GLN A 341 14.99 -1.83 -23.13
C GLN A 341 15.04 -1.30 -24.56
N GLN A 342 15.25 0.01 -24.74
CA GLN A 342 15.40 0.59 -26.08
C GLN A 342 16.70 0.15 -26.75
N ALA A 343 17.80 0.07 -26.00
CA ALA A 343 19.07 -0.45 -26.50
C ALA A 343 18.94 -1.94 -26.89
N GLN A 344 18.32 -2.76 -26.04
CA GLN A 344 18.04 -4.16 -26.35
C GLN A 344 17.29 -4.33 -27.68
N ARG A 345 16.22 -3.55 -27.88
CA ARG A 345 15.46 -3.57 -29.14
C ARG A 345 16.27 -3.08 -30.33
N LYS A 346 17.08 -2.02 -30.14
CA LYS A 346 17.89 -1.44 -31.22
C LYS A 346 19.00 -2.36 -31.71
N PHE A 347 19.58 -3.15 -30.79
CA PHE A 347 20.68 -4.07 -31.09
C PHE A 347 20.24 -5.53 -31.24
N ASP A 348 18.92 -5.77 -31.24
CA ASP A 348 18.30 -7.09 -31.31
C ASP A 348 18.92 -8.10 -30.31
N TRP A 349 19.18 -7.58 -29.10
CA TRP A 349 19.84 -8.34 -28.04
C TRP A 349 18.80 -9.07 -27.19
N GLU A 350 18.76 -10.39 -27.34
CA GLU A 350 17.94 -11.28 -26.49
C GLU A 350 18.75 -11.79 -25.31
N PRO A 351 18.38 -11.43 -24.07
CA PRO A 351 19.08 -11.91 -22.89
C PRO A 351 18.89 -13.41 -22.71
N GLY A 352 20.00 -14.16 -22.55
CA GLY A 352 19.96 -15.61 -22.28
C GLY A 352 19.34 -15.94 -20.90
N ALA A 353 19.15 -17.25 -20.63
CA ALA A 353 18.47 -17.76 -19.43
C ALA A 353 19.09 -17.27 -18.12
N MET A 354 20.40 -17.09 -18.05
CA MET A 354 21.11 -16.58 -16.86
C MET A 354 20.85 -15.10 -16.57
N TRP A 355 20.28 -14.37 -17.51
CA TRP A 355 19.95 -12.96 -17.33
C TRP A 355 18.82 -12.75 -16.31
N THR A 356 17.85 -13.64 -16.27
CA THR A 356 16.69 -13.53 -15.38
C THR A 356 17.08 -13.53 -13.89
N PRO A 357 17.87 -14.51 -13.37
CA PRO A 357 18.29 -14.46 -11.97
C PRO A 357 19.22 -13.29 -11.67
N LEU A 358 20.10 -12.90 -12.59
CA LEU A 358 20.98 -11.74 -12.42
C LEU A 358 20.18 -10.44 -12.34
N SER A 359 19.24 -10.22 -13.25
CA SER A 359 18.39 -9.02 -13.24
C SER A 359 17.48 -8.96 -12.02
N TRP A 360 17.02 -10.11 -11.52
CA TRP A 360 16.29 -10.20 -10.25
C TRP A 360 17.15 -9.75 -9.07
N ILE A 361 18.39 -10.28 -8.92
CA ILE A 361 19.32 -9.89 -7.84
C ILE A 361 19.62 -8.39 -7.90
N VAL A 362 19.98 -7.88 -9.10
CA VAL A 362 20.28 -6.46 -9.30
C VAL A 362 19.07 -5.59 -8.96
N THR A 363 17.88 -5.98 -9.41
CA THR A 363 16.64 -5.24 -9.12
C THR A 363 16.37 -5.19 -7.63
N LEU A 364 16.44 -6.33 -6.92
CA LEU A 364 16.26 -6.36 -5.47
C LEU A 364 17.30 -5.49 -4.75
N ALA A 365 18.56 -5.57 -5.14
CA ALA A 365 19.62 -4.74 -4.55
C ALA A 365 19.30 -3.25 -4.72
N LEU A 366 18.99 -2.80 -5.94
CA LEU A 366 18.65 -1.41 -6.23
C LEU A 366 17.39 -0.94 -5.46
N ILE A 367 16.34 -1.74 -5.43
CA ILE A 367 15.13 -1.39 -4.67
C ILE A 367 15.44 -1.27 -3.17
N ASN A 368 16.22 -2.21 -2.60
CA ASN A 368 16.57 -2.18 -1.18
C ASN A 368 17.48 -1.00 -0.82
N LEU A 369 18.40 -0.58 -1.70
CA LEU A 369 19.16 0.66 -1.49
C LEU A 369 18.26 1.90 -1.45
N GLY A 370 17.18 1.92 -2.23
CA GLY A 370 16.17 2.98 -2.18
C GLY A 370 15.52 3.12 -0.81
N TRP A 371 15.32 2.03 -0.07
CA TRP A 371 14.74 2.07 1.27
C TRP A 371 15.60 2.79 2.30
N ILE A 372 16.91 2.95 2.06
CA ILE A 372 17.80 3.73 2.94
C ILE A 372 17.33 5.19 2.98
N PHE A 373 17.01 5.81 1.84
CA PHE A 373 16.48 7.18 1.80
C PHE A 373 15.12 7.27 2.51
N PHE A 374 14.30 6.25 2.38
CA PHE A 374 12.96 6.22 2.96
C PHE A 374 12.99 6.11 4.49
N ARG A 375 14.00 5.39 5.06
CA ARG A 375 14.05 5.09 6.50
C ARG A 375 15.05 5.91 7.28
N ALA A 376 16.09 6.43 6.67
CA ALA A 376 17.10 7.21 7.36
C ALA A 376 16.50 8.44 8.05
N ASN A 377 17.01 8.77 9.24
CA ASN A 377 16.54 9.92 10.01
C ASN A 377 17.14 11.26 9.53
N SER A 378 18.23 11.19 8.74
CA SER A 378 18.91 12.38 8.19
C SER A 378 19.72 12.06 6.93
N LEU A 379 19.96 13.09 6.12
CA LEU A 379 20.80 12.94 4.92
C LEU A 379 22.25 12.49 5.25
N PRO A 380 22.92 13.00 6.29
CA PRO A 380 24.24 12.50 6.69
C PRO A 380 24.20 10.99 7.04
N GLN A 381 23.15 10.50 7.68
CA GLN A 381 22.98 9.08 7.96
C GLN A 381 22.85 8.26 6.67
N ALA A 382 21.94 8.63 5.77
CA ALA A 382 21.77 7.96 4.49
C ALA A 382 23.09 7.92 3.69
N ARG A 383 23.83 9.04 3.65
CA ARG A 383 25.13 9.11 3.00
C ARG A 383 26.14 8.14 3.62
N ARG A 384 26.27 8.09 4.97
CA ARG A 384 27.19 7.14 5.64
C ARG A 384 26.85 5.70 5.33
N MET A 385 25.56 5.34 5.39
CA MET A 385 25.09 3.99 5.05
C MET A 385 25.43 3.62 3.60
N LEU A 386 25.13 4.49 2.64
CA LEU A 386 25.48 4.25 1.23
C LEU A 386 26.99 4.17 1.00
N SER A 387 27.79 5.00 1.68
CA SER A 387 29.25 4.92 1.62
C SER A 387 29.78 3.59 2.16
N ALA A 388 29.18 3.04 3.23
CA ALA A 388 29.55 1.74 3.77
C ALA A 388 29.29 0.60 2.77
N VAL A 389 28.18 0.66 2.02
CA VAL A 389 27.90 -0.32 0.95
C VAL A 389 28.98 -0.29 -0.14
N LEU A 390 29.48 0.90 -0.49
CA LEU A 390 30.45 1.08 -1.57
C LEU A 390 31.92 0.87 -1.13
N ALA A 391 32.20 0.79 0.18
CA ALA A 391 33.55 0.66 0.73
C ALA A 391 33.92 -0.83 0.95
N PRO A 392 34.81 -1.45 0.15
CA PRO A 392 35.19 -2.85 0.36
C PRO A 392 35.77 -3.12 1.76
N ALA A 393 36.46 -2.14 2.33
CA ALA A 393 37.06 -2.24 3.68
C ALA A 393 36.01 -2.36 4.81
N SER A 394 34.74 -2.07 4.56
CA SER A 394 33.66 -2.19 5.55
C SER A 394 33.09 -3.61 5.68
N TYR A 395 33.39 -4.53 4.74
CA TYR A 395 32.77 -5.84 4.68
C TYR A 395 33.29 -6.89 5.67
N PRO A 396 34.56 -6.84 6.13
CA PRO A 396 35.08 -7.85 7.07
C PRO A 396 34.50 -7.76 8.48
N SER A 397 33.78 -6.69 8.82
CA SER A 397 33.19 -6.46 10.14
C SER A 397 31.68 -6.40 10.12
N HIS A 398 31.03 -6.63 11.24
CA HIS A 398 29.61 -6.39 11.48
C HIS A 398 29.40 -5.87 12.90
N ILE A 399 28.42 -5.00 13.09
CA ILE A 399 28.11 -4.33 14.37
C ILE A 399 26.76 -4.83 14.88
N LEU A 400 25.84 -5.15 13.97
CA LEU A 400 24.54 -5.66 14.35
C LEU A 400 24.62 -7.07 14.92
N SER A 401 23.70 -7.41 15.83
CA SER A 401 23.66 -8.71 16.45
C SER A 401 23.38 -9.84 15.43
N GLY A 402 24.02 -11.02 15.65
CA GLY A 402 23.77 -12.21 14.81
C GLY A 402 22.31 -12.64 14.81
N SER A 403 21.57 -12.37 15.91
CA SER A 403 20.13 -12.65 15.98
C SER A 403 19.30 -11.83 15.00
N LEU A 404 19.70 -10.58 14.69
CA LEU A 404 19.02 -9.77 13.69
C LEU A 404 19.29 -10.30 12.29
N TYR A 405 20.52 -10.67 11.95
CA TYR A 405 20.84 -11.30 10.68
C TYR A 405 20.04 -12.59 10.49
N LEU A 406 20.00 -13.44 11.51
CA LEU A 406 19.23 -14.69 11.47
C LEU A 406 17.74 -14.42 11.27
N LEU A 407 17.17 -13.44 11.97
CA LEU A 407 15.76 -13.08 11.85
C LEU A 407 15.43 -12.60 10.42
N VAL A 408 16.23 -11.68 9.87
CA VAL A 408 16.00 -11.13 8.52
C VAL A 408 16.14 -12.23 7.47
N THR A 409 17.20 -13.04 7.53
CA THR A 409 17.43 -14.11 6.56
C THR A 409 16.37 -15.21 6.64
N THR A 410 15.96 -15.61 7.86
CA THR A 410 14.93 -16.64 8.06
C THR A 410 13.58 -16.17 7.52
N LEU A 411 13.18 -14.92 7.79
CA LEU A 411 11.90 -14.40 7.29
C LEU A 411 11.92 -14.14 5.78
N ALA A 412 13.05 -13.70 5.22
CA ALA A 412 13.20 -13.54 3.77
C ALA A 412 13.16 -14.89 3.04
N ALA A 413 13.88 -15.90 3.56
CA ALA A 413 13.86 -17.25 3.02
C ALA A 413 12.47 -17.91 3.19
N GLY A 414 11.85 -17.77 4.36
CA GLY A 414 10.49 -18.27 4.61
C GLY A 414 9.46 -17.66 3.65
N TYR A 415 9.53 -16.35 3.41
CA TYR A 415 8.68 -15.71 2.41
C TYR A 415 8.96 -16.25 0.99
N GLY A 416 10.23 -16.45 0.63
CA GLY A 416 10.60 -17.07 -0.65
C GLY A 416 10.03 -18.48 -0.83
N ILE A 417 10.10 -19.31 0.23
CA ILE A 417 9.51 -20.67 0.23
C ILE A 417 7.98 -20.61 0.05
N VAL A 418 7.30 -19.72 0.77
CA VAL A 418 5.84 -19.53 0.61
C VAL A 418 5.48 -19.15 -0.81
N LEU A 419 6.27 -18.27 -1.46
CA LEU A 419 6.04 -17.90 -2.86
C LEU A 419 6.24 -19.08 -3.83
N LEU A 420 7.26 -19.92 -3.62
CA LEU A 420 7.50 -21.11 -4.43
C LEU A 420 6.39 -22.13 -4.29
N ILE A 421 5.92 -22.37 -3.04
CA ILE A 421 4.79 -23.26 -2.79
C ILE A 421 3.52 -22.71 -3.44
N ALA A 422 3.23 -21.42 -3.29
CA ALA A 422 2.06 -20.78 -3.90
C ALA A 422 2.11 -20.90 -5.44
N GLU A 423 3.26 -20.67 -6.06
CA GLU A 423 3.42 -20.81 -7.51
C GLU A 423 3.24 -22.27 -7.96
N ALA A 424 3.80 -23.24 -7.23
CA ALA A 424 3.60 -24.64 -7.50
C ALA A 424 2.12 -25.03 -7.40
N LEU A 425 1.42 -24.61 -6.33
CA LEU A 425 -0.01 -24.86 -6.16
C LEU A 425 -0.85 -24.21 -7.27
N ASP A 426 -0.51 -23.00 -7.70
CA ASP A 426 -1.24 -22.31 -8.78
C ASP A 426 -1.06 -23.05 -10.12
N ARG A 427 0.13 -23.58 -10.42
CA ARG A 427 0.38 -24.39 -11.63
C ARG A 427 -0.42 -25.70 -11.65
N TYR A 428 -0.61 -26.33 -10.49
CA TYR A 428 -1.38 -27.59 -10.37
C TYR A 428 -2.90 -27.37 -10.17
N ALA A 429 -3.31 -26.16 -9.79
CA ALA A 429 -4.73 -25.81 -9.64
C ALA A 429 -5.42 -25.44 -10.98
N VAL A 430 -4.66 -25.16 -12.03
CA VAL A 430 -5.18 -24.98 -13.38
C VAL A 430 -5.58 -26.38 -13.90
N GLU A 431 -6.86 -26.69 -13.95
CA GLU A 431 -7.39 -27.91 -14.56
C GLU A 431 -6.91 -27.97 -16.02
N PRO A 432 -6.29 -29.08 -16.48
CA PRO A 432 -5.97 -29.25 -17.88
C PRO A 432 -7.28 -29.27 -18.67
N GLN A 433 -7.50 -28.25 -19.49
CA GLN A 433 -8.55 -28.26 -20.50
C GLN A 433 -8.11 -29.17 -21.63
N GLY A 434 -8.56 -30.43 -21.65
CA GLY A 434 -8.27 -31.37 -22.74
C GLY A 434 -8.25 -32.83 -22.30
N ALA A 435 -8.08 -33.73 -23.28
CA ALA A 435 -8.21 -35.18 -23.17
C ALA A 435 -7.23 -35.91 -22.20
N GLU A 436 -6.38 -35.22 -21.46
CA GLU A 436 -5.46 -35.78 -20.46
C GLU A 436 -6.04 -35.90 -19.04
N ALA A 437 -7.34 -35.60 -18.87
CA ALA A 437 -8.06 -35.65 -17.58
C ALA A 437 -8.22 -37.09 -16.97
N ARG A 438 -7.41 -38.09 -17.40
CA ARG A 438 -7.53 -39.48 -16.93
C ARG A 438 -6.64 -39.86 -15.74
N SER A 439 -5.68 -39.04 -15.34
CA SER A 439 -4.95 -39.22 -14.08
C SER A 439 -5.56 -38.26 -13.05
N GLY A 440 -6.16 -38.80 -11.98
CA GLY A 440 -6.71 -38.00 -10.88
C GLY A 440 -5.68 -37.01 -10.35
N PRO A 441 -6.13 -35.93 -9.70
CA PRO A 441 -5.22 -34.88 -9.20
C PRO A 441 -4.17 -35.52 -8.30
N GLY A 442 -2.89 -35.37 -8.65
CA GLY A 442 -1.79 -35.82 -7.81
C GLY A 442 -1.88 -35.17 -6.41
N PHE A 443 -1.06 -35.63 -5.47
CA PHE A 443 -1.06 -35.15 -4.08
C PHE A 443 -1.14 -33.60 -3.95
N LEU A 444 -0.42 -32.86 -4.79
CA LEU A 444 -0.45 -31.39 -4.81
C LEU A 444 -1.78 -30.82 -5.30
N GLY A 445 -2.45 -31.47 -6.24
CA GLY A 445 -3.78 -31.09 -6.70
C GLY A 445 -4.84 -31.30 -5.62
N GLN A 446 -4.73 -32.38 -4.84
CA GLN A 446 -5.59 -32.62 -3.67
C GLN A 446 -5.34 -31.57 -2.59
N LEU A 447 -4.07 -31.27 -2.25
CA LEU A 447 -3.73 -30.21 -1.32
C LEU A 447 -4.28 -28.84 -1.77
N ALA A 448 -4.18 -28.49 -3.05
CA ALA A 448 -4.74 -27.25 -3.59
C ALA A 448 -6.28 -27.21 -3.46
N ARG A 449 -6.96 -28.33 -3.72
CA ARG A 449 -8.43 -28.47 -3.58
C ARG A 449 -8.89 -28.28 -2.12
N TRP A 450 -8.15 -28.84 -1.15
CA TRP A 450 -8.46 -28.80 0.26
C TRP A 450 -7.82 -27.63 1.01
N ARG A 451 -7.20 -26.64 0.30
CA ARG A 451 -6.51 -25.50 0.90
C ARG A 451 -7.35 -24.73 1.93
N TRP A 452 -8.66 -24.66 1.75
CA TRP A 452 -9.57 -23.96 2.66
C TRP A 452 -9.76 -24.67 4.01
N PHE A 453 -9.37 -25.95 4.12
CA PHE A 453 -9.42 -26.72 5.36
C PHE A 453 -8.10 -26.66 6.16
N TRP A 454 -6.97 -26.63 5.50
CA TRP A 454 -5.67 -26.69 6.19
C TRP A 454 -4.98 -25.32 6.33
N ILE A 455 -5.25 -24.35 5.47
CA ILE A 455 -4.70 -23.01 5.58
C ILE A 455 -5.18 -22.26 6.84
N PRO A 456 -6.49 -22.17 7.15
CA PRO A 456 -6.95 -21.47 8.36
C PRO A 456 -6.38 -22.02 9.67
N PRO A 457 -6.33 -23.36 9.92
CA PRO A 457 -5.67 -23.91 11.10
C PRO A 457 -4.18 -23.55 11.19
N LEU A 458 -3.44 -23.57 10.08
CA LEU A 458 -2.04 -23.16 10.08
C LEU A 458 -1.87 -21.69 10.46
N TYR A 459 -2.71 -20.81 9.93
CA TYR A 459 -2.71 -19.41 10.34
C TYR A 459 -3.11 -19.22 11.80
N ALA A 460 -4.10 -19.97 12.29
CA ALA A 460 -4.51 -19.93 13.69
C ALA A 460 -3.35 -20.35 14.62
N LEU A 461 -2.66 -21.45 14.31
CA LEU A 461 -1.48 -21.89 15.06
C LEU A 461 -0.35 -20.85 15.01
N ALA A 462 -0.08 -20.28 13.84
CA ALA A 462 0.92 -19.24 13.69
C ALA A 462 0.54 -17.95 14.44
N LEU A 463 -0.75 -17.57 14.45
CA LEU A 463 -1.26 -16.45 15.24
C LEU A 463 -1.14 -16.71 16.74
N ILE A 464 -1.49 -17.91 17.22
CA ILE A 464 -1.34 -18.30 18.62
C ILE A 464 0.14 -18.23 19.03
N PHE A 465 1.04 -18.78 18.21
CA PHE A 465 2.48 -18.71 18.47
C PHE A 465 2.97 -17.26 18.55
N LEU A 466 2.60 -16.42 17.59
CA LEU A 466 2.96 -14.99 17.59
C LEU A 466 2.31 -14.23 18.73
N LEU A 467 1.09 -14.56 19.12
CA LEU A 467 0.42 -13.98 20.29
C LEU A 467 1.18 -14.31 21.56
N ILE A 468 1.59 -15.57 21.75
CA ILE A 468 2.42 -15.99 22.87
C ILE A 468 3.74 -15.19 22.88
N VAL A 469 4.44 -15.11 21.75
CA VAL A 469 5.69 -14.34 21.61
C VAL A 469 5.49 -12.84 21.87
N THR A 470 4.34 -12.26 21.53
CA THR A 470 4.06 -10.83 21.76
C THR A 470 3.56 -10.54 23.18
N LEU A 471 2.75 -11.40 23.78
CA LEU A 471 2.25 -11.25 25.16
C LEU A 471 3.36 -11.37 26.21
N THR A 472 4.40 -12.15 25.93
CA THR A 472 5.59 -12.24 26.80
C THR A 472 6.43 -10.96 26.83
N ARG A 473 6.09 -9.93 26.04
CA ARG A 473 6.90 -8.71 25.81
C ARG A 473 6.39 -7.43 26.43
N GLY A 474 5.30 -7.40 27.14
CA GLY A 474 4.73 -6.17 27.67
C GLY A 474 4.16 -5.21 26.58
N PRO A 475 3.43 -4.17 26.99
CA PRO A 475 2.75 -3.26 26.05
C PRO A 475 3.76 -2.46 25.23
N SER A 476 3.92 -2.79 23.96
CA SER A 476 4.64 -1.96 23.01
C SER A 476 3.69 -0.97 22.32
N THR A 477 4.02 0.31 22.36
CA THR A 477 3.34 1.38 21.64
C THR A 477 3.70 1.38 20.13
N ALA A 478 3.89 0.20 19.53
CA ALA A 478 4.20 0.13 18.10
C ALA A 478 2.99 0.60 17.29
N GLN A 479 3.05 1.86 16.87
CA GLN A 479 2.11 2.44 15.91
C GLN A 479 2.35 1.82 14.52
N PHE A 480 1.28 1.70 13.74
CA PHE A 480 1.36 1.36 12.32
C PHE A 480 2.37 2.25 11.61
N MET A 481 3.34 1.64 10.92
CA MET A 481 4.45 2.40 10.32
C MET A 481 3.97 3.45 9.33
N TYR A 482 2.91 3.14 8.57
CA TYR A 482 2.35 4.06 7.58
C TYR A 482 1.69 5.32 8.18
N ASN A 483 1.31 5.30 9.46
CA ASN A 483 0.81 6.50 10.16
C ASN A 483 1.95 7.49 10.55
N LYS A 484 3.21 7.13 10.28
CA LYS A 484 4.37 8.01 10.50
C LYS A 484 4.75 8.83 9.25
N PHE A 485 4.10 8.56 8.12
CA PHE A 485 4.27 9.22 6.85
C PHE A 485 2.95 9.89 6.43
#